data_2b5be936e7f0d77a34c7b21b1d4ce1ec
#
_entry.id   2b5be936e7f0d77a34c7b21b1d4ce1ec
#
_cell.length_a   1.000
_cell.length_b   1.000
_cell.length_c   1.000
_cell.angle_alpha   90.00
_cell.angle_beta   90.00
_cell.angle_gamma   90.00
#
_symmetry.space_group_name_H-M   'P 1'
#
loop_
_entity.id
_entity.type
_entity.pdbx_description
1 polymer ?
#
loop_
_entity_poly.entity_id
_entity_poly.type
_entity_poly.pdbx_seq_one_letter_code
_entity_poly.pdbx_strand_id
1 'polypeptide(L)'
;GYELAVSKPEVIMRKGEGGKLLEPVEEVILSIPEEYAGTVINKLNIRKGIMTQMSSENGFSRLEYLVPTRGLLGYRSEFINDTHGEGTMVRRFDSFGEYKGDIPQRVNGVAIAQEAGECTPYALFNIGERVQMFVEPGTKVYEGMIVGMNSRNDDMVVNPCKAKRVSNMRAAGSDDAIKLSPPRTFTLEEALEFINDDELAVFTSRRREIKICLIWKERPASISSWR
;
A
#
# COMPACT_ATOMS: atom_id res chain seq x y z
N GLY A 1 22.75 -13.90 5.03
CA GLY A 1 21.40 -13.39 5.25
C GLY A 1 20.43 -14.11 4.35
N TYR A 2 19.20 -14.19 4.76
CA TYR A 2 18.10 -14.72 3.95
C TYR A 2 17.15 -13.58 3.59
N GLU A 3 16.43 -13.75 2.50
CA GLU A 3 15.35 -12.90 2.05
C GLU A 3 14.04 -13.66 2.23
N LEU A 4 13.02 -12.97 2.75
CA LEU A 4 11.68 -13.48 2.93
C LEU A 4 10.73 -12.65 2.07
N ALA A 5 10.04 -13.29 1.15
CA ALA A 5 8.99 -12.67 0.36
C ALA A 5 7.63 -13.03 0.97
N VAL A 6 6.81 -12.04 1.22
CA VAL A 6 5.49 -12.19 1.84
C VAL A 6 4.45 -11.53 0.94
N SER A 7 3.39 -12.27 0.62
CA SER A 7 2.21 -11.77 -0.08
C SER A 7 1.20 -11.16 0.90
N LYS A 8 0.24 -10.45 0.34
CA LYS A 8 -0.90 -9.97 1.12
C LYS A 8 -1.67 -11.14 1.74
N PRO A 9 -2.13 -11.03 2.99
CA PRO A 9 -2.98 -12.03 3.60
C PRO A 9 -4.28 -12.20 2.82
N GLU A 10 -4.65 -13.44 2.53
CA GLU A 10 -5.92 -13.77 1.88
C GLU A 10 -6.92 -14.31 2.89
N VAL A 11 -8.19 -14.01 2.66
CA VAL A 11 -9.29 -14.49 3.49
C VAL A 11 -9.82 -15.81 2.92
N ILE A 12 -10.05 -16.79 3.81
CA ILE A 12 -10.57 -18.10 3.41
C ILE A 12 -12.04 -17.98 3.06
N MET A 13 -12.35 -18.15 1.77
CA MET A 13 -13.72 -18.20 1.25
C MET A 13 -14.31 -19.60 1.41
N ARG A 14 -15.63 -19.69 1.53
CA ARG A 14 -16.38 -20.95 1.56
C ARG A 14 -17.38 -21.03 0.41
N LYS A 15 -17.64 -22.24 -0.06
CA LYS A 15 -18.73 -22.50 -1.00
C LYS A 15 -20.00 -22.81 -0.19
N GLY A 16 -21.03 -22.00 -0.37
CA GLY A 16 -22.35 -22.21 0.21
C GLY A 16 -23.23 -23.11 -0.67
N GLU A 17 -24.48 -23.27 -0.25
CA GLU A 17 -25.49 -24.00 -1.00
C GLU A 17 -25.71 -23.37 -2.38
N GLY A 18 -25.80 -24.18 -3.42
CA GLY A 18 -25.96 -23.72 -4.81
C GLY A 18 -24.68 -23.17 -5.45
N GLY A 19 -23.50 -23.40 -4.86
CA GLY A 19 -22.20 -22.95 -5.42
C GLY A 19 -21.89 -21.47 -5.24
N LYS A 20 -22.68 -20.75 -4.47
CA LYS A 20 -22.40 -19.34 -4.13
C LYS A 20 -21.13 -19.22 -3.29
N LEU A 21 -20.32 -18.21 -3.61
CA LEU A 21 -19.14 -17.89 -2.83
C LEU A 21 -19.53 -17.13 -1.56
N LEU A 22 -19.09 -17.62 -0.41
CA LEU A 22 -19.33 -17.01 0.89
C LEU A 22 -18.00 -16.47 1.44
N GLU A 23 -18.05 -15.27 1.99
CA GLU A 23 -16.93 -14.61 2.66
C GLU A 23 -17.21 -14.42 4.16
N PRO A 24 -16.20 -14.48 5.03
CA PRO A 24 -16.39 -14.20 6.44
C PRO A 24 -16.69 -12.72 6.64
N VAL A 25 -17.66 -12.45 7.52
CA VAL A 25 -18.11 -11.12 7.92
C VAL A 25 -17.81 -10.93 9.39
N GLU A 26 -17.29 -9.77 9.73
CA GLU A 26 -17.04 -9.37 11.10
C GLU A 26 -17.99 -8.25 11.51
N GLU A 27 -18.44 -8.31 12.75
CA GLU A 27 -19.07 -7.20 13.42
C GLU A 27 -17.96 -6.28 13.96
N VAL A 28 -18.07 -5.00 13.61
CA VAL A 28 -17.10 -3.97 13.99
C VAL A 28 -17.81 -2.91 14.78
N ILE A 29 -17.38 -2.70 16.02
CA ILE A 29 -17.89 -1.66 16.90
C ILE A 29 -16.81 -0.59 17.04
N LEU A 30 -17.17 0.64 16.69
CA LEU A 30 -16.28 1.80 16.71
C LEU A 30 -16.82 2.83 17.69
N SER A 31 -15.92 3.42 18.48
CA SER A 31 -16.23 4.61 19.27
C SER A 31 -15.23 5.68 18.90
N ILE A 32 -15.69 6.76 18.33
CA ILE A 32 -14.87 7.81 17.71
C ILE A 32 -15.45 9.20 18.03
N PRO A 33 -14.63 10.26 18.11
CA PRO A 33 -15.11 11.62 18.18
C PRO A 33 -16.01 11.94 16.96
N GLU A 34 -17.07 12.71 17.17
CA GLU A 34 -18.06 13.02 16.12
C GLU A 34 -17.45 13.67 14.87
N GLU A 35 -16.40 14.45 15.04
CA GLU A 35 -15.70 15.14 13.95
C GLU A 35 -15.09 14.17 12.91
N TYR A 36 -14.69 12.95 13.32
CA TYR A 36 -14.11 11.94 12.45
C TYR A 36 -15.13 10.94 11.89
N ALA A 37 -16.37 10.98 12.38
CA ALA A 37 -17.41 10.01 12.02
C ALA A 37 -17.64 9.94 10.49
N GLY A 38 -17.71 11.09 9.82
CA GLY A 38 -17.92 11.14 8.37
C GLY A 38 -16.83 10.44 7.56
N THR A 39 -15.57 10.63 7.94
CA THR A 39 -14.41 10.00 7.26
C THR A 39 -14.44 8.48 7.44
N VAL A 40 -14.67 8.01 8.65
CA VAL A 40 -14.72 6.58 9.00
C VAL A 40 -15.88 5.89 8.30
N ILE A 41 -17.09 6.50 8.30
CA ILE A 41 -18.27 5.99 7.60
C ILE A 41 -18.00 5.83 6.11
N ASN A 42 -17.44 6.84 5.45
CA ASN A 42 -17.13 6.78 4.03
C ASN A 42 -16.14 5.65 3.71
N LYS A 43 -15.08 5.50 4.50
CA LYS A 43 -14.08 4.44 4.31
C LYS A 43 -14.66 3.05 4.51
N LEU A 44 -15.49 2.84 5.52
CA LEU A 44 -16.14 1.54 5.74
C LEU A 44 -17.15 1.20 4.65
N ASN A 45 -17.88 2.18 4.13
CA ASN A 45 -18.80 1.97 3.01
C ASN A 45 -18.08 1.56 1.73
N ILE A 46 -16.94 2.19 1.40
CA ILE A 46 -16.07 1.78 0.26
C ILE A 46 -15.59 0.34 0.44
N ARG A 47 -15.30 -0.08 1.68
CA ARG A 47 -14.88 -1.43 2.06
C ARG A 47 -16.04 -2.44 2.18
N LYS A 48 -17.22 -2.08 1.62
CA LYS A 48 -18.45 -2.91 1.62
C LYS A 48 -19.03 -3.18 3.01
N GLY A 49 -18.73 -2.34 3.99
CA GLY A 49 -19.36 -2.36 5.29
C GLY A 49 -20.82 -1.93 5.21
N ILE A 50 -21.66 -2.55 6.03
CA ILE A 50 -23.06 -2.20 6.21
C ILE A 50 -23.23 -1.71 7.64
N MET A 51 -23.65 -0.47 7.81
CA MET A 51 -23.96 0.08 9.12
C MET A 51 -25.23 -0.57 9.66
N THR A 52 -25.15 -1.10 10.87
CA THR A 52 -26.29 -1.70 11.58
C THR A 52 -26.88 -0.74 12.60
N GLN A 53 -26.01 0.00 13.29
CA GLN A 53 -26.45 0.95 14.30
C GLN A 53 -25.49 2.14 14.38
N MET A 54 -26.06 3.30 14.75
CA MET A 54 -25.31 4.50 15.09
C MET A 54 -25.95 5.19 16.28
N SER A 55 -25.14 5.57 17.25
CA SER A 55 -25.57 6.39 18.39
C SER A 55 -24.49 7.43 18.69
N SER A 56 -24.91 8.61 19.12
CA SER A 56 -23.99 9.68 19.53
C SER A 56 -24.28 10.05 20.97
N GLU A 57 -23.24 10.10 21.79
CA GLU A 57 -23.31 10.46 23.18
C GLU A 57 -22.03 11.15 23.64
N ASN A 58 -22.18 12.27 24.36
CA ASN A 58 -21.06 13.02 24.95
C ASN A 58 -19.95 13.43 23.95
N GLY A 59 -20.30 13.77 22.69
CA GLY A 59 -19.33 14.15 21.67
C GLY A 59 -18.61 12.97 20.99
N PHE A 60 -19.00 11.72 21.30
CA PHE A 60 -18.54 10.51 20.66
C PHE A 60 -19.66 9.85 19.87
N SER A 61 -19.32 9.36 18.68
CA SER A 61 -20.18 8.51 17.87
C SER A 61 -19.80 7.05 18.04
N ARG A 62 -20.79 6.23 18.42
CA ARG A 62 -20.66 4.76 18.42
C ARG A 62 -21.28 4.24 17.13
N LEU A 63 -20.50 3.55 16.35
CA LEU A 63 -20.89 2.97 15.07
C LEU A 63 -20.79 1.45 15.15
N GLU A 64 -21.79 0.74 14.67
CA GLU A 64 -21.78 -0.72 14.54
C GLU A 64 -21.93 -1.08 13.07
N TYR A 65 -21.04 -1.95 12.59
CA TYR A 65 -20.95 -2.33 11.19
C TYR A 65 -20.80 -3.84 11.03
N LEU A 66 -21.34 -4.38 9.94
CA LEU A 66 -21.00 -5.69 9.40
C LEU A 66 -20.11 -5.50 8.18
N VAL A 67 -18.85 -5.88 8.31
CA VAL A 67 -17.83 -5.66 7.28
C VAL A 67 -17.21 -6.99 6.86
N PRO A 68 -17.03 -7.27 5.54
CA PRO A 68 -16.25 -8.41 5.11
C PRO A 68 -14.84 -8.36 5.69
N THR A 69 -14.33 -9.48 6.23
CA THR A 69 -13.00 -9.54 6.85
C THR A 69 -11.89 -9.01 5.94
N ARG A 70 -11.96 -9.29 4.62
CA ARG A 70 -11.01 -8.76 3.65
C ARG A 70 -11.01 -7.22 3.55
N GLY A 71 -12.14 -6.58 3.85
CA GLY A 71 -12.25 -5.12 3.91
C GLY A 71 -11.60 -4.51 5.15
N LEU A 72 -11.34 -5.31 6.18
CA LEU A 72 -10.68 -4.88 7.41
C LEU A 72 -9.16 -5.11 7.40
N LEU A 73 -8.66 -5.83 6.38
CA LEU A 73 -7.22 -5.98 6.20
C LEU A 73 -6.61 -4.60 5.90
N GLY A 74 -5.62 -4.22 6.69
CA GLY A 74 -4.96 -2.92 6.59
C GLY A 74 -5.76 -1.71 7.09
N TYR A 75 -7.00 -1.88 7.51
CA TYR A 75 -7.84 -0.75 7.94
C TYR A 75 -7.43 -0.18 9.30
N ARG A 76 -6.78 -0.96 10.16
CA ARG A 76 -6.43 -0.53 11.52
C ARG A 76 -5.52 0.70 11.53
N SER A 77 -4.49 0.71 10.71
CA SER A 77 -3.53 1.83 10.63
C SER A 77 -4.19 3.08 10.04
N GLU A 78 -5.03 2.92 9.02
CA GLU A 78 -5.82 4.03 8.49
C GLU A 78 -6.77 4.60 9.54
N PHE A 79 -7.46 3.73 10.28
CA PHE A 79 -8.39 4.14 11.33
C PHE A 79 -7.70 4.94 12.44
N ILE A 80 -6.52 4.49 12.88
CA ILE A 80 -5.73 5.21 13.89
C ILE A 80 -5.33 6.59 13.37
N ASN A 81 -4.89 6.69 12.10
CA ASN A 81 -4.52 7.96 11.49
C ASN A 81 -5.73 8.89 11.32
N ASP A 82 -6.87 8.38 10.85
CA ASP A 82 -8.09 9.15 10.63
C ASP A 82 -8.71 9.69 11.91
N THR A 83 -8.51 8.99 13.02
CA THR A 83 -9.02 9.37 14.34
C THR A 83 -7.95 9.99 15.24
N HIS A 84 -6.76 10.29 14.69
CA HIS A 84 -5.60 10.79 15.43
C HIS A 84 -5.28 9.99 16.71
N GLY A 85 -5.62 8.68 16.70
CA GLY A 85 -5.44 7.77 17.84
C GLY A 85 -6.52 7.84 18.91
N GLU A 86 -7.53 8.71 18.77
CA GLU A 86 -8.61 8.86 19.77
C GLU A 86 -9.74 7.83 19.61
N GLY A 87 -9.81 7.18 18.43
CA GLY A 87 -10.81 6.16 18.16
C GLY A 87 -10.49 4.80 18.76
N THR A 88 -11.52 4.08 19.17
CA THR A 88 -11.42 2.66 19.55
C THR A 88 -12.18 1.80 18.54
N MET A 89 -11.60 0.66 18.20
CA MET A 89 -12.18 -0.31 17.27
C MET A 89 -12.09 -1.71 17.87
N VAL A 90 -13.24 -2.34 18.01
CA VAL A 90 -13.39 -3.74 18.42
C VAL A 90 -14.03 -4.50 17.26
N ARG A 91 -13.49 -5.66 16.93
CA ARG A 91 -14.01 -6.51 15.87
C ARG A 91 -14.14 -7.94 16.35
N ARG A 92 -15.18 -8.61 15.91
CA ARG A 92 -15.42 -10.03 16.19
C ARG A 92 -16.00 -10.71 14.95
N PHE A 93 -15.68 -11.98 14.77
CA PHE A 93 -16.32 -12.78 13.72
C PHE A 93 -17.82 -12.89 14.01
N ASP A 94 -18.64 -12.65 13.00
CA ASP A 94 -20.09 -12.79 13.06
C ASP A 94 -20.55 -14.04 12.28
N SER A 95 -20.42 -14.03 10.97
CA SER A 95 -20.99 -15.06 10.10
C SER A 95 -20.24 -15.16 8.77
N PHE A 96 -20.71 -16.10 7.91
CA PHE A 96 -20.33 -16.13 6.50
C PHE A 96 -21.47 -15.54 5.69
N GLY A 97 -21.21 -14.42 5.00
CA GLY A 97 -22.14 -13.74 4.10
C GLY A 97 -21.82 -13.97 2.63
N GLU A 98 -22.75 -13.60 1.75
CA GLU A 98 -22.50 -13.64 0.29
C GLU A 98 -21.37 -12.67 -0.09
N TYR A 99 -20.55 -13.08 -1.07
CA TYR A 99 -19.46 -12.26 -1.60
C TYR A 99 -19.97 -10.93 -2.17
N LYS A 100 -19.51 -9.82 -1.62
CA LYS A 100 -19.99 -8.45 -1.96
C LYS A 100 -19.26 -7.79 -3.14
N GLY A 101 -18.56 -8.57 -3.95
CA GLY A 101 -17.78 -8.04 -5.08
C GLY A 101 -16.44 -7.42 -4.65
N ASP A 102 -15.70 -6.86 -5.58
CA ASP A 102 -14.36 -6.35 -5.32
C ASP A 102 -14.37 -5.13 -4.41
N ILE A 103 -13.38 -5.07 -3.54
CA ILE A 103 -13.12 -3.92 -2.67
C ILE A 103 -11.93 -3.18 -3.28
N PRO A 104 -12.06 -1.86 -3.57
CA PRO A 104 -10.94 -1.05 -3.98
C PRO A 104 -9.83 -1.14 -2.93
N GLN A 105 -8.61 -1.44 -3.39
CA GLN A 105 -7.46 -1.55 -2.50
C GLN A 105 -6.78 -0.18 -2.37
N ARG A 106 -5.60 -0.03 -2.94
CA ARG A 106 -4.87 1.24 -2.96
C ARG A 106 -5.47 2.18 -4.01
N VAL A 107 -5.71 3.44 -3.64
CA VAL A 107 -6.22 4.46 -4.57
C VAL A 107 -5.11 4.95 -5.48
N ASN A 108 -3.89 5.13 -4.96
CA ASN A 108 -2.76 5.67 -5.69
C ASN A 108 -1.98 4.55 -6.39
N GLY A 109 -1.55 4.83 -7.61
CA GLY A 109 -0.63 3.96 -8.34
C GLY A 109 0.78 3.95 -7.76
N VAL A 110 1.66 3.16 -8.34
CA VAL A 110 3.07 3.03 -7.94
C VAL A 110 4.03 3.40 -9.06
N ALA A 111 5.24 3.78 -8.67
CA ALA A 111 6.37 3.94 -9.56
C ALA A 111 7.19 2.65 -9.59
N ILE A 112 7.33 2.06 -10.77
CA ILE A 112 7.95 0.77 -11.02
C ILE A 112 9.28 0.98 -11.74
N ALA A 113 10.35 0.38 -11.24
CA ALA A 113 11.66 0.47 -11.86
C ALA A 113 11.69 -0.25 -13.22
N GLN A 114 12.12 0.46 -14.28
CA GLN A 114 12.21 -0.03 -15.64
C GLN A 114 13.38 -1.00 -15.84
N GLU A 115 14.47 -0.81 -15.11
CA GLU A 115 15.70 -1.56 -15.27
C GLU A 115 16.42 -1.78 -13.93
N ALA A 116 17.31 -2.75 -13.90
CA ALA A 116 18.16 -3.00 -12.75
C ALA A 116 19.36 -2.02 -12.73
N GLY A 117 19.72 -1.54 -11.56
CA GLY A 117 20.86 -0.62 -11.40
C GLY A 117 20.92 0.00 -10.01
N GLU A 118 21.66 1.08 -9.91
CA GLU A 118 21.81 1.87 -8.68
C GLU A 118 21.11 3.23 -8.84
N CYS A 119 20.27 3.58 -7.88
CA CYS A 119 19.51 4.84 -7.90
C CYS A 119 20.44 6.05 -7.86
N THR A 120 20.25 6.98 -8.79
CA THR A 120 21.02 8.21 -8.84
C THR A 120 20.26 9.37 -8.20
N PRO A 121 20.95 10.33 -7.52
CA PRO A 121 20.31 11.51 -6.96
C PRO A 121 19.53 12.31 -8.00
N TYR A 122 20.08 12.40 -9.21
CA TYR A 122 19.46 13.13 -10.33
C TYR A 122 18.13 12.52 -10.77
N ALA A 123 18.09 11.19 -10.91
CA ALA A 123 16.84 10.51 -11.30
C ALA A 123 15.79 10.61 -10.20
N LEU A 124 16.18 10.39 -8.93
CA LEU A 124 15.27 10.47 -7.80
C LEU A 124 14.68 11.87 -7.61
N PHE A 125 15.47 12.93 -7.88
CA PHE A 125 14.97 14.30 -7.84
C PHE A 125 13.86 14.53 -8.87
N ASN A 126 14.08 14.14 -10.13
CA ASN A 126 13.09 14.32 -11.20
C ASN A 126 11.82 13.48 -10.96
N ILE A 127 11.96 12.26 -10.42
CA ILE A 127 10.84 11.37 -10.13
C ILE A 127 10.08 11.88 -8.90
N GLY A 128 10.80 12.40 -7.90
CA GLY A 128 10.26 12.87 -6.62
C GLY A 128 9.27 14.02 -6.72
N GLU A 129 9.20 14.74 -7.85
CA GLU A 129 8.18 15.76 -8.11
C GLU A 129 6.75 15.18 -8.15
N ARG A 130 6.61 13.89 -8.53
CA ARG A 130 5.32 13.21 -8.73
C ARG A 130 5.16 11.96 -7.87
N VAL A 131 6.23 11.49 -7.29
CA VAL A 131 6.31 10.20 -6.60
C VAL A 131 6.88 10.40 -5.19
N GLN A 132 6.17 9.89 -4.20
CA GLN A 132 6.75 9.73 -2.87
C GLN A 132 7.69 8.54 -2.89
N MET A 133 9.01 8.80 -2.80
CA MET A 133 10.02 7.76 -2.94
C MET A 133 10.07 6.83 -1.72
N PHE A 134 10.44 5.56 -1.97
CA PHE A 134 10.70 4.52 -0.96
C PHE A 134 12.18 4.14 -0.89
N VAL A 135 12.98 4.64 -1.83
CA VAL A 135 14.40 4.30 -1.98
C VAL A 135 15.27 5.55 -1.87
N GLU A 136 16.48 5.36 -1.38
CA GLU A 136 17.51 6.40 -1.27
C GLU A 136 18.49 6.37 -2.46
N PRO A 137 19.25 7.44 -2.72
CA PRO A 137 20.37 7.40 -3.64
C PRO A 137 21.36 6.28 -3.27
N GLY A 138 21.88 5.58 -4.27
CA GLY A 138 22.77 4.44 -4.06
C GLY A 138 22.07 3.13 -3.74
N THR A 139 20.73 3.12 -3.63
CA THR A 139 19.97 1.88 -3.45
C THR A 139 20.00 1.07 -4.76
N LYS A 140 20.32 -0.22 -4.64
CA LYS A 140 20.24 -1.15 -5.77
C LYS A 140 18.79 -1.56 -5.98
N VAL A 141 18.31 -1.36 -7.20
CA VAL A 141 16.97 -1.73 -7.66
C VAL A 141 17.05 -2.76 -8.77
N TYR A 142 15.97 -3.48 -8.99
CA TYR A 142 15.79 -4.42 -10.09
C TYR A 142 14.54 -4.07 -10.88
N GLU A 143 14.44 -4.57 -12.09
CA GLU A 143 13.28 -4.39 -12.95
C GLU A 143 12.00 -4.91 -12.26
N GLY A 144 10.93 -4.11 -12.27
CA GLY A 144 9.68 -4.44 -11.56
C GLY A 144 9.67 -4.10 -10.06
N MET A 145 10.75 -3.58 -9.50
CA MET A 145 10.76 -3.11 -8.11
C MET A 145 9.94 -1.84 -7.97
N ILE A 146 9.08 -1.78 -6.97
CA ILE A 146 8.33 -0.57 -6.62
C ILE A 146 9.25 0.37 -5.86
N VAL A 147 9.49 1.55 -6.43
CA VAL A 147 10.43 2.55 -5.90
C VAL A 147 9.74 3.75 -5.28
N GLY A 148 8.41 3.83 -5.38
CA GLY A 148 7.65 4.92 -4.79
C GLY A 148 6.15 4.83 -5.05
N MET A 149 5.39 5.70 -4.41
CA MET A 149 3.95 5.85 -4.59
C MET A 149 3.68 7.04 -5.50
N ASN A 150 2.93 6.82 -6.58
CA ASN A 150 2.51 7.87 -7.48
C ASN A 150 1.45 8.77 -6.82
N SER A 151 1.46 10.06 -7.12
CA SER A 151 0.39 10.97 -6.69
C SER A 151 -0.92 10.80 -7.46
N ARG A 152 -0.90 10.06 -8.58
CA ARG A 152 -2.07 9.69 -9.39
C ARG A 152 -2.45 8.23 -9.19
N ASN A 153 -3.63 7.87 -9.67
CA ASN A 153 -4.17 6.50 -9.53
C ASN A 153 -3.50 5.48 -10.46
N ASP A 154 -2.77 5.94 -11.47
CA ASP A 154 -2.14 5.07 -12.47
C ASP A 154 -0.73 4.67 -12.06
N ASP A 155 -0.35 3.43 -12.33
CA ASP A 155 1.02 2.96 -12.20
C ASP A 155 1.89 3.59 -13.28
N MET A 156 3.14 3.91 -12.93
CA MET A 156 4.08 4.49 -13.86
C MET A 156 5.42 3.77 -13.85
N VAL A 157 5.95 3.51 -15.03
CA VAL A 157 7.30 2.97 -15.20
C VAL A 157 8.30 4.10 -15.20
N VAL A 158 9.32 4.00 -14.36
CA VAL A 158 10.35 5.04 -14.18
C VAL A 158 11.75 4.44 -14.27
N ASN A 159 12.72 5.28 -14.62
CA ASN A 159 14.13 4.89 -14.59
C ASN A 159 14.84 5.60 -13.43
N PRO A 160 14.98 4.95 -12.24
CA PRO A 160 15.65 5.54 -11.09
C PRO A 160 17.19 5.54 -11.20
N CYS A 161 17.73 4.84 -12.21
CA CYS A 161 19.17 4.67 -12.42
C CYS A 161 19.76 5.68 -13.43
N LYS A 162 18.92 6.54 -14.01
CA LYS A 162 19.33 7.49 -15.06
C LYS A 162 20.38 8.48 -14.52
N ALA A 163 21.56 8.45 -15.11
CA ALA A 163 22.60 9.42 -14.79
C ALA A 163 22.37 10.77 -15.50
N LYS A 164 22.80 11.86 -14.87
CA LYS A 164 22.83 13.18 -15.51
C LYS A 164 23.80 13.14 -16.69
N ARG A 165 23.31 13.41 -17.91
CA ARG A 165 24.23 13.58 -19.05
C ARG A 165 24.98 14.89 -18.88
N VAL A 166 26.27 14.82 -18.66
CA VAL A 166 27.15 15.99 -18.60
C VAL A 166 27.41 16.44 -20.04
N SER A 167 26.64 17.42 -20.52
CA SER A 167 26.80 17.96 -21.88
C SER A 167 27.66 19.20 -21.97
N ASN A 168 28.06 19.84 -20.84
CA ASN A 168 28.87 21.06 -20.85
C ASN A 168 29.91 21.06 -19.72
N MET A 169 31.18 21.13 -20.08
CA MET A 169 32.33 21.22 -19.14
C MET A 169 32.31 22.49 -18.28
N ARG A 170 31.51 23.50 -18.62
CA ARG A 170 31.42 24.76 -17.85
C ARG A 170 30.43 24.73 -16.67
N ALA A 171 29.60 23.74 -16.56
CA ALA A 171 28.61 23.59 -15.49
C ALA A 171 29.06 22.64 -14.34
N ALA A 172 30.29 22.14 -14.36
CA ALA A 172 30.80 21.21 -13.36
C ALA A 172 31.07 21.86 -11.97
N GLY A 173 30.94 23.19 -11.86
CA GLY A 173 31.19 23.93 -10.61
C GLY A 173 29.95 24.35 -9.81
N SER A 174 28.75 24.07 -10.30
CA SER A 174 27.48 24.43 -9.64
C SER A 174 26.60 23.20 -9.46
N ASP A 175 27.11 22.18 -8.82
CA ASP A 175 26.27 21.17 -8.20
C ASP A 175 25.73 21.74 -6.87
N ASP A 176 24.69 22.57 -6.97
CA ASP A 176 23.84 22.85 -5.83
C ASP A 176 23.39 21.49 -5.28
N ALA A 177 23.61 21.24 -4.00
CA ALA A 177 23.27 19.99 -3.36
C ALA A 177 21.79 19.70 -3.61
N ILE A 178 21.52 18.67 -4.41
CA ILE A 178 20.16 18.24 -4.75
C ILE A 178 19.45 17.89 -3.43
N LYS A 179 18.50 18.71 -3.01
CA LYS A 179 17.67 18.43 -1.85
C LYS A 179 16.61 17.41 -2.25
N LEU A 180 16.75 16.20 -1.76
CA LEU A 180 15.75 15.14 -1.92
C LEU A 180 14.82 15.15 -0.70
N SER A 181 13.53 14.91 -0.95
CA SER A 181 12.60 14.61 0.14
C SER A 181 12.98 13.26 0.76
N PRO A 182 12.89 13.12 2.09
CA PRO A 182 13.19 11.85 2.74
C PRO A 182 12.28 10.74 2.20
N PRO A 183 12.81 9.55 1.93
CA PRO A 183 11.99 8.43 1.46
C PRO A 183 11.07 7.95 2.58
N ARG A 184 9.91 7.45 2.20
CA ARG A 184 9.02 6.75 3.12
C ARG A 184 9.58 5.36 3.39
N THR A 185 9.80 5.04 4.65
CA THR A 185 10.16 3.70 5.10
C THR A 185 8.91 2.97 5.61
N PHE A 186 8.87 1.66 5.43
CA PHE A 186 7.76 0.82 5.87
C PHE A 186 8.19 -0.11 7.00
N THR A 187 7.33 -0.30 7.98
CA THR A 187 7.35 -1.50 8.81
C THR A 187 6.78 -2.68 8.01
N LEU A 188 6.99 -3.93 8.47
CA LEU A 188 6.44 -5.10 7.77
C LEU A 188 4.91 -5.03 7.67
N GLU A 189 4.26 -4.60 8.75
CA GLU A 189 2.80 -4.45 8.81
C GLU A 189 2.31 -3.41 7.80
N GLU A 190 2.92 -2.23 7.77
CA GLU A 190 2.58 -1.18 6.80
C GLU A 190 2.83 -1.62 5.35
N ALA A 191 3.89 -2.39 5.10
CA ALA A 191 4.17 -2.92 3.77
C ALA A 191 3.08 -3.91 3.33
N LEU A 192 2.65 -4.83 4.21
CA LEU A 192 1.57 -5.78 3.94
C LEU A 192 0.21 -5.10 3.74
N GLU A 193 -0.02 -3.97 4.41
CA GLU A 193 -1.20 -3.14 4.19
C GLU A 193 -1.16 -2.38 2.86
N PHE A 194 0.04 -1.97 2.44
CA PHE A 194 0.24 -1.17 1.24
C PHE A 194 0.15 -1.98 -0.05
N ILE A 195 0.66 -3.24 -0.06
CA ILE A 195 0.73 -4.07 -1.27
C ILE A 195 -0.64 -4.49 -1.78
N ASN A 196 -0.76 -4.61 -3.11
CA ASN A 196 -1.89 -5.23 -3.79
C ASN A 196 -1.71 -6.75 -3.90
N ASP A 197 -2.71 -7.45 -4.43
CA ASP A 197 -2.71 -8.93 -4.54
C ASP A 197 -1.66 -9.46 -5.53
N ASP A 198 -1.18 -8.60 -6.43
CA ASP A 198 -0.14 -8.86 -7.43
C ASP A 198 1.26 -8.37 -6.98
N GLU A 199 1.41 -7.97 -5.74
CA GLU A 199 2.65 -7.43 -5.17
C GLU A 199 3.18 -8.29 -4.02
N LEU A 200 4.49 -8.23 -3.77
CA LEU A 200 5.17 -8.88 -2.66
C LEU A 200 5.95 -7.86 -1.83
N ALA A 201 5.92 -8.02 -0.52
CA ALA A 201 6.88 -7.38 0.37
C ALA A 201 8.07 -8.32 0.59
N VAL A 202 9.27 -7.85 0.24
CA VAL A 202 10.52 -8.60 0.44
C VAL A 202 11.28 -8.01 1.62
N PHE A 203 11.48 -8.84 2.63
CA PHE A 203 12.25 -8.49 3.83
C PHE A 203 13.66 -9.06 3.75
N THR A 204 14.65 -8.19 3.89
CA THR A 204 16.06 -8.57 3.87
C THR A 204 16.66 -8.46 5.27
N SER A 205 17.08 -9.59 5.85
CA SER A 205 17.61 -9.65 7.23
C SER A 205 18.91 -8.87 7.44
N ARG A 206 19.73 -8.69 6.39
CA ARG A 206 21.05 -8.01 6.51
C ARG A 206 20.96 -6.54 6.83
N ARG A 207 19.94 -5.83 6.32
CA ARG A 207 19.79 -4.38 6.49
C ARG A 207 18.51 -3.97 7.21
N ARG A 208 17.65 -4.95 7.57
CA ARG A 208 16.29 -4.68 8.07
C ARG A 208 15.46 -3.79 7.12
N GLU A 209 15.78 -3.88 5.84
CA GLU A 209 15.09 -3.14 4.79
C GLU A 209 13.90 -3.94 4.28
N ILE A 210 12.81 -3.26 3.99
CA ILE A 210 11.64 -3.82 3.33
C ILE A 210 11.57 -3.23 1.93
N LYS A 211 11.53 -4.11 0.93
CA LYS A 211 11.35 -3.75 -0.48
C LYS A 211 10.03 -4.30 -0.95
N ILE A 212 9.33 -3.54 -1.76
CA ILE A 212 8.08 -3.96 -2.37
C ILE A 212 8.35 -4.27 -3.84
N CYS A 213 7.85 -5.38 -4.33
CA CYS A 213 8.00 -5.76 -5.73
C CYS A 213 6.68 -6.33 -6.29
N LEU A 214 6.51 -6.19 -7.60
CA LEU A 214 5.40 -6.82 -8.30
C LEU A 214 5.64 -8.34 -8.43
N ILE A 215 4.59 -9.12 -8.18
CA ILE A 215 4.51 -10.51 -8.61
C ILE A 215 3.98 -10.47 -10.04
N TRP A 216 4.83 -10.64 -11.02
CA TRP A 216 4.35 -10.82 -12.37
C TRP A 216 3.67 -12.20 -12.51
N LYS A 217 2.34 -12.24 -12.41
CA LYS A 217 1.55 -13.45 -12.69
C LYS A 217 1.60 -13.87 -14.15
N GLU A 218 1.87 -12.92 -15.06
CA GLU A 218 2.05 -13.18 -16.49
C GLU A 218 3.23 -12.34 -17.00
N ARG A 219 4.38 -12.99 -17.22
CA ARG A 219 5.48 -12.38 -17.97
C ARG A 219 5.00 -12.11 -19.38
N PRO A 220 5.08 -10.89 -19.92
CA PRO A 220 5.09 -10.74 -21.35
C PRO A 220 6.29 -11.53 -21.89
N ALA A 221 6.10 -12.25 -23.01
CA ALA A 221 7.05 -13.20 -23.59
C ALA A 221 8.46 -12.63 -23.93
N SER A 222 8.71 -11.34 -23.64
CA SER A 222 9.98 -10.65 -23.92
C SER A 222 11.00 -10.70 -22.79
N ILE A 223 10.68 -11.25 -21.60
CA ILE A 223 11.63 -11.29 -20.45
C ILE A 223 11.95 -12.75 -20.08
N SER A 224 12.73 -13.41 -20.94
CA SER A 224 13.16 -14.80 -20.74
C SER A 224 14.55 -14.95 -20.10
N SER A 225 15.12 -13.96 -19.43
CA SER A 225 16.49 -14.02 -18.92
C SER A 225 16.64 -13.66 -17.44
N TRP A 226 16.03 -14.47 -16.55
CA TRP A 226 16.45 -14.54 -15.16
C TRP A 226 16.71 -16.00 -14.80
N ARG A 227 17.99 -16.40 -14.84
CA ARG A 227 18.56 -17.53 -14.10
C ARG A 227 19.56 -17.00 -13.10
#